data_cb87190f8f084f09f1f37ec768686f3e
#
_entry.id   cb87190f8f084f09f1f37ec768686f3e
#
_cell.length_a   1.000
_cell.length_b   1.000
_cell.length_c   1.000
_cell.angle_alpha   90.00
_cell.angle_beta   90.00
_cell.angle_gamma   90.00
#
_symmetry.space_group_name_H-M   'P 1'
#
loop_
_entity.id
_entity.type
_entity.pdbx_description
1 polymer ?
#
loop_
_entity_poly.entity_id
_entity_poly.type
_entity_poly.pdbx_seq_one_letter_code
_entity_poly.pdbx_strand_id
1 'polypeptide(L)'
;MHLARDLAVSAMRLVRRLRLPHAGDTVPVAQLSILTAILRDGPMTTGELAMRERIKPPSISRSSHALAQMGLLERVSHATDRRQVLLTL
;
A
#
# COMPACT_ATOMS: atom_id res chain seq x y z
N MET A 1 13.77 8.09 -17.18
CA MET A 1 13.93 6.65 -16.95
C MET A 1 14.33 6.29 -15.56
N HIS A 2 14.60 7.28 -14.72
CA HIS A 2 14.81 7.04 -13.29
C HIS A 2 13.58 6.46 -12.62
N LEU A 3 12.40 6.82 -13.08
CA LEU A 3 11.14 6.36 -12.50
C LEU A 3 10.98 4.85 -12.58
N ALA A 4 11.29 4.25 -13.72
CA ALA A 4 11.18 2.80 -13.91
C ALA A 4 12.20 2.05 -13.05
N ARG A 5 13.40 2.60 -12.89
CA ARG A 5 14.44 2.03 -12.06
C ARG A 5 14.07 2.09 -10.58
N ASP A 6 13.56 3.24 -10.14
CA ASP A 6 13.12 3.41 -8.77
C ASP A 6 11.96 2.50 -8.44
N LEU A 7 11.05 2.31 -9.38
CA LEU A 7 9.93 1.42 -9.23
C LEU A 7 10.39 -0.03 -9.08
N ALA A 8 11.36 -0.44 -9.89
CA ALA A 8 11.93 -1.80 -9.84
C ALA A 8 12.62 -2.06 -8.50
N VAL A 9 13.41 -1.10 -8.03
CA VAL A 9 14.10 -1.21 -6.73
C VAL A 9 13.10 -1.28 -5.59
N SER A 10 12.07 -0.45 -5.62
CA SER A 10 11.02 -0.46 -4.59
C SER A 10 10.24 -1.76 -4.63
N ALA A 11 9.95 -2.29 -5.80
CA ALA A 11 9.27 -3.57 -5.96
C ALA A 11 10.10 -4.71 -5.38
N MET A 12 11.41 -4.70 -5.61
CA MET A 12 12.31 -5.70 -5.04
C MET A 12 12.38 -5.62 -3.53
N ARG A 13 12.37 -4.43 -2.97
CA ARG A 13 12.32 -4.26 -1.51
C ARG A 13 11.04 -4.82 -0.93
N LEU A 14 9.92 -4.58 -1.59
CA LEU A 14 8.64 -5.15 -1.18
C LEU A 14 8.66 -6.67 -1.24
N VAL A 15 9.16 -7.23 -2.31
CA VAL A 15 9.28 -8.68 -2.47
C VAL A 15 10.13 -9.27 -1.34
N ARG A 16 11.24 -8.63 -0.98
CA ARG A 16 12.09 -9.08 0.11
C ARG A 16 11.35 -9.04 1.45
N ARG A 17 10.57 -8.00 1.70
CA ARG A 17 9.77 -7.88 2.93
C ARG A 17 8.68 -8.93 2.99
N LEU A 18 8.06 -9.21 1.85
CA LEU A 18 7.01 -10.23 1.75
C LEU A 18 7.56 -11.65 1.98
N ARG A 19 8.86 -11.84 1.79
CA ARG A 19 9.54 -13.10 2.06
C ARG A 19 10.13 -13.20 3.46
N LEU A 20 9.74 -12.31 4.36
CA LEU A 20 10.18 -12.37 5.74
C LEU A 20 9.75 -13.69 6.38
N PRO A 21 10.55 -14.19 7.35
CA PRO A 21 10.58 -15.60 7.73
C PRO A 21 9.41 -16.10 8.57
N HIS A 22 8.26 -15.51 8.46
CA HIS A 22 7.06 -16.13 8.99
C HIS A 22 6.55 -17.10 7.94
N ALA A 23 7.13 -18.30 7.96
CA ALA A 23 6.73 -19.36 7.06
C ALA A 23 5.21 -19.55 7.15
N GLY A 24 4.51 -19.28 6.06
CA GLY A 24 3.07 -19.39 6.01
C GLY A 24 2.30 -18.09 5.96
N ASP A 25 2.95 -16.95 6.25
CA ASP A 25 2.31 -15.65 6.15
C ASP A 25 2.40 -15.14 4.70
N THR A 26 1.37 -15.42 3.94
CA THR A 26 1.23 -14.86 2.61
C THR A 26 0.39 -13.59 2.70
N VAL A 27 0.81 -12.55 1.98
CA VAL A 27 0.03 -11.34 1.89
C VAL A 27 -1.17 -11.60 0.98
N PRO A 28 -2.40 -11.36 1.45
CA PRO A 28 -3.58 -11.55 0.62
C PRO A 28 -3.52 -10.75 -0.67
N VAL A 29 -4.12 -11.27 -1.72
CA VAL A 29 -4.12 -10.64 -3.04
C VAL A 29 -4.66 -9.20 -2.98
N ALA A 30 -5.69 -8.96 -2.18
CA ALA A 30 -6.25 -7.62 -2.01
C ALA A 30 -5.22 -6.63 -1.46
N GLN A 31 -4.39 -7.06 -0.51
CA GLN A 31 -3.34 -6.22 0.06
C GLN A 31 -2.21 -5.99 -0.94
N LEU A 32 -1.87 -7.00 -1.73
CA LEU A 32 -0.90 -6.84 -2.82
C LEU A 32 -1.37 -5.83 -3.86
N SER A 33 -2.65 -5.84 -4.20
CA SER A 33 -3.22 -4.87 -5.12
C SER A 33 -3.07 -3.43 -4.61
N ILE A 34 -3.28 -3.23 -3.32
CA ILE A 34 -3.11 -1.92 -2.69
C ILE A 34 -1.64 -1.46 -2.80
N LEU A 35 -0.72 -2.33 -2.43
CA LEU A 35 0.71 -2.02 -2.50
C LEU A 35 1.14 -1.71 -3.94
N THR A 36 0.68 -2.51 -4.89
CA THR A 36 1.00 -2.32 -6.30
C THR A 36 0.47 -0.98 -6.81
N ALA A 37 -0.75 -0.62 -6.44
CA ALA A 37 -1.34 0.65 -6.86
C ALA A 37 -0.52 1.84 -6.35
N ILE A 38 -0.14 1.82 -5.07
CA ILE A 38 0.65 2.90 -4.48
C ILE A 38 2.06 2.94 -5.07
N LEU A 39 2.65 1.77 -5.30
CA LEU A 39 3.97 1.68 -5.90
C LEU A 39 3.98 2.28 -7.31
N ARG A 40 2.95 2.00 -8.10
CA ARG A 40 2.85 2.45 -9.49
C ARG A 40 2.50 3.93 -9.60
N ASP A 41 1.56 4.39 -8.78
CA ASP A 41 0.95 5.71 -8.98
C ASP A 41 1.27 6.71 -7.86
N GLY A 42 1.99 6.28 -6.84
CA GLY A 42 2.39 7.13 -5.72
C GLY A 42 1.35 7.18 -4.60
N PRO A 43 1.57 8.05 -3.62
CA PRO A 43 0.67 8.14 -2.48
C PRO A 43 -0.78 8.43 -2.88
N MET A 44 -1.71 7.73 -2.23
CA MET A 44 -3.14 7.87 -2.50
C MET A 44 -3.92 7.91 -1.19
N THR A 45 -5.06 8.60 -1.22
CA THR A 45 -6.00 8.53 -0.10
C THR A 45 -6.72 7.18 -0.11
N THR A 46 -7.25 6.80 1.05
CA THR A 46 -8.06 5.57 1.15
C THR A 46 -9.28 5.63 0.22
N GLY A 47 -9.87 6.83 0.08
CA GLY A 47 -11.01 7.02 -0.83
C GLY A 47 -10.65 6.82 -2.29
N GLU A 48 -9.52 7.41 -2.72
CA GLU A 48 -9.04 7.24 -4.09
C GLU A 48 -8.75 5.77 -4.40
N LEU A 49 -8.12 5.08 -3.45
CA LEU A 49 -7.78 3.69 -3.60
C LEU A 49 -9.03 2.81 -3.66
N ALA A 50 -10.03 3.11 -2.82
CA ALA A 50 -11.28 2.38 -2.83
C ALA A 50 -11.98 2.48 -4.19
N MET A 51 -12.02 3.67 -4.76
CA MET A 51 -12.60 3.88 -6.08
C MET A 51 -11.82 3.13 -7.17
N ARG A 52 -10.51 3.22 -7.10
CA ARG A 52 -9.64 2.63 -8.11
C ARG A 52 -9.70 1.10 -8.12
N GLU A 53 -9.69 0.51 -6.94
CA GLU A 53 -9.72 -0.94 -6.79
C GLU A 53 -11.12 -1.52 -6.71
N ARG A 54 -12.15 -0.66 -6.75
CA ARG A 54 -13.55 -1.06 -6.64
C ARG A 54 -13.81 -1.87 -5.37
N ILE A 55 -13.19 -1.45 -4.28
CA ILE A 55 -13.32 -2.09 -2.97
C ILE A 55 -13.99 -1.08 -2.04
N LYS A 56 -14.82 -1.57 -1.14
CA LYS A 56 -15.51 -0.70 -0.19
C LYS A 56 -14.50 -0.04 0.76
N PRO A 57 -14.70 1.24 1.09
CA PRO A 57 -13.77 1.97 1.96
C PRO A 57 -13.42 1.28 3.28
N PRO A 58 -14.36 0.65 4.02
CA PRO A 58 -13.99 -0.07 5.25
C PRO A 58 -13.00 -1.20 5.01
N SER A 59 -13.10 -1.89 3.88
CA SER A 59 -12.17 -2.97 3.53
C SER A 59 -10.77 -2.42 3.23
N ILE A 60 -10.68 -1.29 2.52
CA ILE A 60 -9.42 -0.61 2.26
C ILE A 60 -8.78 -0.18 3.58
N SER A 61 -9.58 0.38 4.48
CA SER A 61 -9.08 0.82 5.78
C SER A 61 -8.48 -0.34 6.57
N ARG A 62 -9.17 -1.46 6.65
CA ARG A 62 -8.66 -2.65 7.36
C ARG A 62 -7.39 -3.19 6.73
N SER A 63 -7.36 -3.30 5.40
CA SER A 63 -6.19 -3.80 4.69
C SER A 63 -4.99 -2.86 4.86
N SER A 64 -5.22 -1.55 4.83
CA SER A 64 -4.14 -0.58 5.01
C SER A 64 -3.58 -0.62 6.43
N HIS A 65 -4.43 -0.83 7.44
CA HIS A 65 -3.95 -1.02 8.81
C HIS A 65 -3.07 -2.26 8.93
N ALA A 66 -3.49 -3.36 8.34
CA ALA A 66 -2.71 -4.60 8.36
C ALA A 66 -1.35 -4.40 7.69
N LEU A 67 -1.33 -3.74 6.54
CA LEU A 67 -0.08 -3.44 5.83
C LEU A 67 0.82 -2.50 6.62
N ALA A 68 0.24 -1.52 7.30
CA ALA A 68 1.01 -0.61 8.14
C ALA A 68 1.64 -1.35 9.32
N GLN A 69 0.92 -2.27 9.93
CA GLN A 69 1.47 -3.10 11.02
C GLN A 69 2.61 -3.98 10.56
N MET A 70 2.59 -4.41 9.31
CA MET A 70 3.70 -5.17 8.71
C MET A 70 4.87 -4.29 8.28
N GLY A 71 4.74 -2.97 8.39
CA GLY A 71 5.77 -2.04 7.96
C GLY A 71 5.88 -1.88 6.45
N LEU A 72 4.86 -2.28 5.71
CA LEU A 72 4.88 -2.24 4.24
C LEU A 72 4.34 -0.93 3.68
N LEU A 73 3.57 -0.19 4.46
CA LEU A 73 3.12 1.14 4.09
C LEU A 73 2.95 2.00 5.34
N GLU A 74 2.79 3.31 5.13
CA GLU A 74 2.52 4.26 6.19
C GLU A 74 1.16 4.90 5.96
N ARG A 75 0.46 5.18 7.04
CA ARG A 75 -0.79 5.93 7.05
C ARG A 75 -0.51 7.31 7.61
N VAL A 76 -0.71 8.34 6.79
CA VAL A 76 -0.39 9.71 7.16
C VAL A 76 -1.65 10.56 7.04
N SER A 77 -1.83 11.53 7.92
CA SER A 77 -2.92 12.47 7.79
C SER A 77 -2.73 13.31 6.53
N HIS A 78 -3.83 13.52 5.80
CA HIS A 78 -3.79 14.36 4.61
C HIS A 78 -3.43 15.80 5.01
N ALA A 79 -2.58 16.45 4.21
CA ALA A 79 -2.04 17.76 4.56
C ALA A 79 -3.12 18.85 4.70
N THR A 80 -4.16 18.80 3.88
CA THR A 80 -5.20 19.81 3.84
C THR A 80 -6.56 19.33 4.38
N ASP A 81 -6.80 18.04 4.43
CA ASP A 81 -8.04 17.49 4.94
C ASP A 81 -7.75 16.34 5.91
N ARG A 82 -7.83 16.65 7.21
CA ARG A 82 -7.52 15.70 8.28
C ARG A 82 -8.49 14.52 8.36
N ARG A 83 -9.62 14.60 7.67
CA ARG A 83 -10.55 13.48 7.62
C ARG A 83 -10.10 12.39 6.65
N GLN A 84 -9.11 12.71 5.82
CA GLN A 84 -8.56 11.76 4.87
C GLN A 84 -7.24 11.21 5.35
N VAL A 85 -6.99 9.96 5.05
CA VAL A 85 -5.73 9.28 5.33
C VAL A 85 -5.01 9.04 4.01
N LEU A 86 -3.76 9.46 3.95
CA LEU A 86 -2.90 9.23 2.80
C LEU A 86 -2.07 7.98 3.05
N LEU A 87 -2.04 7.08 2.08
CA LEU A 87 -1.25 5.86 2.14
C LEU A 87 0.00 6.04 1.29
N THR A 88 1.15 5.76 1.86
CA THR A 88 2.44 5.90 1.19
C THR A 88 3.35 4.73 1.56
N LEU A 89 4.27 4.42 0.69
CA LEU A 89 5.27 3.39 0.94
C LEU A 89 6.43 3.89 1.80
#